data_ad48bf90805915dd5ab811c625f62220
#
_entry.id   ad48bf90805915dd5ab811c625f62220
#
_cell.length_a   1.000
_cell.length_b   1.000
_cell.length_c   1.000
_cell.angle_alpha   90.00
_cell.angle_beta   90.00
_cell.angle_gamma   90.00
#
_symmetry.space_group_name_H-M   'P 1'
#
loop_
_entity.id
_entity.type
_entity.pdbx_description
1 polymer ?
#
loop_
_entity_poly.entity_id
_entity_poly.type
_entity_poly.pdbx_seq_one_letter_code
_entity_poly.pdbx_strand_id
1 'polypeptide(L)'
;MAEEVCRTRINRRVTGDPGVWPMEWLAEHLRDWPPLDRCLSLGCGTGALERDVIGKRIARSVVGVDSSRRALELAAAAARAGGMTSVEYVRSDLDSAELPAGPFSAAFCHQALHHLRELEALSAKLRAALVEPRLLIVDEYTGPARSEWPNRDLERAIEVWERLPRRLRRDVRLRPPVDRRDPSEAIRSSSILPVLRAEWTELLCRPYGGQLLALIYPNLELSGCGDRERAAILEELLELEEAALGGRSFYTFALFRSPPLEQA
;
A
#
# COMPACT_ATOMS: atom_id res chain seq x y z
N MET A 1 0.68 3.38 21.55
CA MET A 1 0.45 1.94 21.86
C MET A 1 -0.51 1.27 20.87
N ALA A 2 -1.75 1.73 20.64
CA ALA A 2 -2.67 1.06 19.70
C ALA A 2 -2.14 1.01 18.26
N GLU A 3 -1.67 2.13 17.72
CA GLU A 3 -1.00 2.18 16.41
C GLU A 3 0.28 1.33 16.38
N GLU A 4 0.96 1.21 17.48
CA GLU A 4 2.16 0.40 17.64
C GLU A 4 1.86 -1.10 17.53
N VAL A 5 0.75 -1.58 18.08
CA VAL A 5 0.32 -2.99 17.95
C VAL A 5 0.11 -3.35 16.48
N CYS A 6 -0.63 -2.54 15.73
CA CYS A 6 -0.84 -2.77 14.29
C CYS A 6 0.48 -2.70 13.52
N ARG A 7 1.31 -1.69 13.79
CA ARG A 7 2.61 -1.53 13.16
C ARG A 7 3.53 -2.73 13.41
N THR A 8 3.67 -3.16 14.66
CA THR A 8 4.47 -4.32 15.06
C THR A 8 4.03 -5.58 14.31
N ARG A 9 2.72 -5.74 14.11
CA ARG A 9 2.18 -6.86 13.36
C ARG A 9 2.52 -6.78 11.87
N ILE A 10 2.33 -5.61 11.24
CA ILE A 10 2.70 -5.36 9.84
C ILE A 10 4.20 -5.61 9.65
N ASN A 11 5.03 -5.03 10.52
CA ASN A 11 6.47 -5.21 10.49
C ASN A 11 6.84 -6.70 10.51
N ARG A 12 6.35 -7.45 11.50
CA ARG A 12 6.60 -8.90 11.61
C ARG A 12 6.20 -9.67 10.36
N ARG A 13 5.05 -9.34 9.77
CA ARG A 13 4.54 -10.00 8.55
C ARG A 13 5.36 -9.68 7.33
N VAL A 14 5.77 -8.41 7.17
CA VAL A 14 6.51 -7.96 5.99
C VAL A 14 8.01 -8.23 6.12
N THR A 15 8.61 -7.99 7.27
CA THR A 15 10.08 -8.04 7.44
C THR A 15 10.56 -9.27 8.17
N GLY A 16 9.71 -9.93 8.96
CA GLY A 16 10.07 -10.98 9.92
C GLY A 16 10.43 -10.44 11.31
N ASP A 17 10.70 -9.15 11.44
CA ASP A 17 11.07 -8.48 12.70
C ASP A 17 10.03 -7.41 13.07
N PRO A 18 9.44 -7.49 14.29
CA PRO A 18 8.42 -6.52 14.72
C PRO A 18 8.96 -5.10 14.89
N GLY A 19 10.26 -4.91 15.05
CA GLY A 19 10.92 -3.61 15.24
C GLY A 19 11.38 -2.94 13.94
N VAL A 20 11.43 -3.66 12.83
CA VAL A 20 11.97 -3.18 11.55
C VAL A 20 10.84 -2.75 10.60
N TRP A 21 10.88 -1.51 10.14
CA TRP A 21 9.91 -1.00 9.18
C TRP A 21 10.12 -1.60 7.77
N PRO A 22 9.05 -1.79 6.98
CA PRO A 22 9.15 -2.32 5.62
C PRO A 22 10.17 -1.60 4.74
N MET A 23 10.24 -0.27 4.81
CA MET A 23 11.20 0.52 4.03
C MET A 23 12.64 0.43 4.54
N GLU A 24 12.86 0.20 5.82
CA GLU A 24 14.19 -0.09 6.39
C GLU A 24 14.66 -1.48 5.95
N TRP A 25 13.77 -2.46 6.05
CA TRP A 25 14.01 -3.80 5.56
C TRP A 25 14.30 -3.80 4.05
N LEU A 26 13.55 -3.02 3.26
CA LEU A 26 13.75 -2.91 1.82
C LEU A 26 15.13 -2.31 1.49
N ALA A 27 15.55 -1.26 2.20
CA ALA A 27 16.87 -0.65 2.03
C ALA A 27 18.00 -1.67 2.24
N GLU A 28 17.85 -2.52 3.27
CA GLU A 28 18.79 -3.59 3.56
C GLU A 28 18.72 -4.71 2.51
N HIS A 29 17.53 -5.13 2.13
CA HIS A 29 17.28 -6.18 1.14
C HIS A 29 17.83 -5.83 -0.24
N LEU A 30 17.84 -4.55 -0.60
CA LEU A 30 18.38 -4.05 -1.88
C LEU A 30 19.84 -3.63 -1.81
N ARG A 31 20.55 -3.82 -0.70
CA ARG A 31 21.94 -3.37 -0.51
C ARG A 31 22.88 -3.90 -1.59
N ASP A 32 22.73 -5.17 -1.96
CA ASP A 32 23.59 -5.86 -2.93
C ASP A 32 23.03 -5.78 -4.37
N TRP A 33 21.96 -5.03 -4.58
CA TRP A 33 21.39 -4.81 -5.89
C TRP A 33 22.06 -3.63 -6.60
N PRO A 34 21.95 -3.51 -7.94
CA PRO A 34 22.35 -2.30 -8.64
C PRO A 34 21.68 -1.06 -8.03
N PRO A 35 22.38 0.07 -7.90
CA PRO A 35 21.83 1.28 -7.30
C PRO A 35 20.53 1.74 -7.99
N LEU A 36 19.56 2.16 -7.21
CA LEU A 36 18.36 2.80 -7.73
C LEU A 36 18.64 4.28 -7.97
N ASP A 37 19.00 4.63 -9.21
CA ASP A 37 19.40 6.00 -9.56
C ASP A 37 18.20 6.95 -9.57
N ARG A 38 17.22 6.70 -10.44
CA ARG A 38 16.00 7.49 -10.54
C ARG A 38 14.80 6.57 -10.44
N CYS A 39 13.90 6.87 -9.54
CA CYS A 39 12.69 6.08 -9.31
C CYS A 39 11.43 6.85 -9.62
N LEU A 40 10.38 6.13 -9.95
CA LEU A 40 9.03 6.66 -10.14
C LEU A 40 8.17 6.28 -8.93
N SER A 41 7.38 7.20 -8.39
CA SER A 41 6.39 6.90 -7.35
C SER A 41 4.99 7.20 -7.86
N LEU A 42 4.14 6.17 -7.86
CA LEU A 42 2.79 6.18 -8.42
C LEU A 42 1.78 6.53 -7.33
N GLY A 43 0.96 7.58 -7.57
CA GLY A 43 0.00 8.06 -6.59
C GLY A 43 0.67 8.57 -5.32
N CYS A 44 1.65 9.47 -5.46
CA CYS A 44 2.53 9.91 -4.38
C CYS A 44 1.83 10.69 -3.26
N GLY A 45 0.60 11.14 -3.47
CA GLY A 45 -0.14 11.91 -2.49
C GLY A 45 0.64 13.12 -1.97
N THR A 46 0.82 13.20 -0.65
CA THR A 46 1.58 14.29 0.00
C THR A 46 3.08 14.05 0.09
N GLY A 47 3.59 13.05 -0.61
CA GLY A 47 5.03 12.85 -0.80
C GLY A 47 5.77 12.23 0.39
N ALA A 48 5.09 11.52 1.28
CA ALA A 48 5.73 10.93 2.46
C ALA A 48 6.68 9.80 2.10
N LEU A 49 6.26 8.91 1.18
CA LEU A 49 7.06 7.79 0.71
C LEU A 49 8.36 8.26 0.03
N GLU A 50 8.26 9.24 -0.87
CA GLU A 50 9.41 9.75 -1.62
C GLU A 50 10.48 10.33 -0.70
N ARG A 51 10.04 11.08 0.32
CA ARG A 51 10.96 11.62 1.33
C ARG A 51 11.61 10.52 2.16
N ASP A 52 10.89 9.45 2.47
CA ASP A 52 11.42 8.30 3.20
C ASP A 52 12.42 7.50 2.33
N VAL A 53 12.10 7.26 1.07
CA VAL A 53 12.99 6.60 0.08
C VAL A 53 14.32 7.35 -0.05
N ILE A 54 14.28 8.68 -0.18
CA ILE A 54 15.48 9.51 -0.23
C ILE A 54 16.22 9.54 1.12
N GLY A 55 15.49 9.73 2.22
CA GLY A 55 16.08 9.78 3.56
C GLY A 55 16.80 8.49 3.94
N LYS A 56 16.28 7.33 3.53
CA LYS A 56 16.88 6.00 3.73
C LYS A 56 17.90 5.63 2.65
N ARG A 57 18.16 6.51 1.68
CA ARG A 57 19.10 6.28 0.58
C ARG A 57 18.78 5.05 -0.27
N ILE A 58 17.50 4.70 -0.40
CA ILE A 58 17.03 3.61 -1.27
C ILE A 58 17.19 4.01 -2.74
N ALA A 59 16.93 5.27 -3.07
CA ALA A 59 17.15 5.83 -4.40
C ALA A 59 17.90 7.16 -4.33
N ARG A 60 18.56 7.55 -5.43
CA ARG A 60 19.24 8.85 -5.54
C ARG A 60 18.27 9.98 -5.84
N SER A 61 17.23 9.71 -6.64
CA SER A 61 16.18 10.67 -6.96
C SER A 61 14.84 9.98 -7.18
N VAL A 62 13.75 10.69 -6.92
CA VAL A 62 12.38 10.18 -7.10
C VAL A 62 11.53 11.21 -7.85
N VAL A 63 10.75 10.73 -8.81
CA VAL A 63 9.66 11.47 -9.44
C VAL A 63 8.35 10.93 -8.89
N GLY A 64 7.65 11.72 -8.09
CA GLY A 64 6.33 11.40 -7.58
C GLY A 64 5.24 11.91 -8.54
N VAL A 65 4.29 11.04 -8.89
CA VAL A 65 3.14 11.41 -9.71
C VAL A 65 1.84 11.25 -8.96
N ASP A 66 0.93 12.22 -9.14
CA ASP A 66 -0.42 12.19 -8.55
C ASP A 66 -1.37 13.02 -9.41
N SER A 67 -2.65 12.70 -9.42
CA SER A 67 -3.68 13.48 -10.13
C SER A 67 -4.08 14.74 -9.36
N SER A 68 -3.92 14.73 -8.03
CA SER A 68 -4.30 15.81 -7.12
C SER A 68 -3.27 16.93 -7.07
N ARG A 69 -3.59 18.07 -7.69
CA ARG A 69 -2.78 19.29 -7.61
C ARG A 69 -2.50 19.69 -6.15
N ARG A 70 -3.51 19.60 -5.29
CA ARG A 70 -3.38 19.98 -3.89
C ARG A 70 -2.42 19.08 -3.13
N ALA A 71 -2.46 17.76 -3.37
CA ALA A 71 -1.53 16.82 -2.76
C ALA A 71 -0.09 17.12 -3.17
N LEU A 72 0.15 17.36 -4.47
CA LEU A 72 1.47 17.70 -5.00
C LEU A 72 2.02 19.02 -4.44
N GLU A 73 1.19 20.04 -4.26
CA GLU A 73 1.58 21.31 -3.63
C GLU A 73 2.08 21.09 -2.20
N LEU A 74 1.38 20.24 -1.42
CA LEU A 74 1.78 19.84 -0.06
C LEU A 74 3.08 19.02 -0.07
N ALA A 75 3.19 18.06 -0.99
CA ALA A 75 4.37 17.24 -1.16
C ALA A 75 5.62 18.09 -1.46
N ALA A 76 5.51 19.00 -2.42
CA ALA A 76 6.59 19.90 -2.80
C ALA A 76 6.97 20.86 -1.66
N ALA A 77 5.98 21.37 -0.92
CA ALA A 77 6.24 22.23 0.24
C ALA A 77 6.99 21.46 1.35
N ALA A 78 6.59 20.24 1.64
CA ALA A 78 7.23 19.39 2.65
C ALA A 78 8.67 19.00 2.23
N ALA A 79 8.89 18.66 0.96
CA ALA A 79 10.24 18.37 0.45
C ALA A 79 11.17 19.59 0.56
N ARG A 80 10.70 20.77 0.16
CA ARG A 80 11.46 22.02 0.33
C ARG A 80 11.79 22.33 1.80
N ALA A 81 10.81 22.16 2.69
CA ALA A 81 11.02 22.38 4.11
C ALA A 81 12.06 21.41 4.71
N GLY A 82 12.16 20.19 4.17
CA GLY A 82 13.18 19.20 4.51
C GLY A 82 14.50 19.36 3.76
N GLY A 83 14.67 20.40 2.93
CA GLY A 83 15.89 20.60 2.14
C GLY A 83 16.13 19.54 1.06
N MET A 84 15.10 18.79 0.66
CA MET A 84 15.23 17.71 -0.31
C MET A 84 15.12 18.25 -1.74
N THR A 85 16.19 18.17 -2.51
CA THR A 85 16.26 18.61 -3.91
C THR A 85 16.19 17.47 -4.91
N SER A 86 16.26 16.22 -4.42
CA SER A 86 16.24 15.00 -5.24
C SER A 86 14.83 14.42 -5.45
N VAL A 87 13.79 15.16 -5.09
CA VAL A 87 12.40 14.75 -5.31
C VAL A 87 11.72 15.76 -6.23
N GLU A 88 11.15 15.26 -7.31
CA GLU A 88 10.32 15.99 -8.25
C GLU A 88 8.86 15.53 -8.13
N TYR A 89 7.90 16.44 -8.28
CA TYR A 89 6.47 16.10 -8.25
C TYR A 89 5.79 16.55 -9.53
N VAL A 90 5.13 15.62 -10.22
CA VAL A 90 4.52 15.83 -11.52
C VAL A 90 3.03 15.46 -11.46
N ARG A 91 2.18 16.34 -11.97
CA ARG A 91 0.76 16.02 -12.08
C ARG A 91 0.52 15.09 -13.26
N SER A 92 -0.03 13.90 -13.00
CA SER A 92 -0.40 12.93 -14.01
C SER A 92 -1.59 12.10 -13.53
N ASP A 93 -2.48 11.76 -14.46
CA ASP A 93 -3.54 10.79 -14.26
C ASP A 93 -3.04 9.45 -14.79
N LEU A 94 -2.81 8.49 -13.90
CA LEU A 94 -2.19 7.21 -14.23
C LEU A 94 -3.08 6.31 -15.12
N ASP A 95 -4.40 6.53 -15.13
CA ASP A 95 -5.30 5.80 -16.02
C ASP A 95 -5.23 6.27 -17.48
N SER A 96 -4.98 7.55 -17.72
CA SER A 96 -5.11 8.15 -19.05
C SER A 96 -3.83 8.78 -19.60
N ALA A 97 -2.97 9.32 -18.72
CA ALA A 97 -1.80 10.06 -19.15
C ALA A 97 -0.57 9.16 -19.39
N GLU A 98 0.39 9.69 -20.14
CA GLU A 98 1.71 9.09 -20.23
C GLU A 98 2.49 9.29 -18.92
N LEU A 99 3.40 8.36 -18.64
CA LEU A 99 4.32 8.48 -17.53
C LEU A 99 5.34 9.60 -17.79
N PRO A 100 5.89 10.25 -16.76
CA PRO A 100 7.02 11.16 -16.92
C PRO A 100 8.16 10.48 -17.67
N ALA A 101 8.94 11.30 -18.41
CA ALA A 101 10.08 10.78 -19.17
C ALA A 101 11.07 10.06 -18.26
N GLY A 102 11.36 8.79 -18.60
CA GLY A 102 12.36 7.93 -17.94
C GLY A 102 13.80 8.25 -18.40
N PRO A 103 14.71 7.30 -18.22
CA PRO A 103 14.48 5.97 -17.64
C PRO A 103 14.36 5.99 -16.13
N PHE A 104 13.75 4.92 -15.56
CA PHE A 104 13.66 4.70 -14.12
C PHE A 104 14.24 3.34 -13.75
N SER A 105 14.97 3.26 -12.63
CA SER A 105 15.51 2.00 -12.10
C SER A 105 14.45 1.15 -11.41
N ALA A 106 13.48 1.82 -10.78
CA ALA A 106 12.36 1.19 -10.09
C ALA A 106 11.13 2.09 -10.08
N ALA A 107 9.98 1.47 -9.85
CA ALA A 107 8.75 2.17 -9.50
C ALA A 107 8.26 1.73 -8.12
N PHE A 108 7.70 2.67 -7.37
CA PHE A 108 7.05 2.46 -6.08
C PHE A 108 5.56 2.73 -6.22
N CYS A 109 4.75 1.89 -5.59
CA CYS A 109 3.34 2.13 -5.44
C CYS A 109 2.90 1.81 -4.01
N HIS A 110 2.34 2.81 -3.34
CA HIS A 110 1.82 2.68 -1.99
C HIS A 110 0.39 3.19 -1.94
N GLN A 111 -0.56 2.27 -1.78
CA GLN A 111 -1.99 2.55 -1.65
C GLN A 111 -2.56 3.41 -2.80
N ALA A 112 -2.26 3.07 -4.05
CA ALA A 112 -2.70 3.82 -5.22
C ALA A 112 -3.25 2.95 -6.37
N LEU A 113 -2.74 1.72 -6.59
CA LEU A 113 -3.20 0.87 -7.69
C LEU A 113 -4.68 0.49 -7.58
N HIS A 114 -5.23 0.39 -6.36
CA HIS A 114 -6.62 0.05 -6.16
C HIS A 114 -7.60 1.11 -6.69
N HIS A 115 -7.13 2.33 -6.95
CA HIS A 115 -7.91 3.38 -7.61
C HIS A 115 -7.91 3.28 -9.14
N LEU A 116 -7.08 2.44 -9.74
CA LEU A 116 -6.88 2.43 -11.19
C LEU A 116 -7.77 1.39 -11.90
N ARG A 117 -8.22 1.78 -13.10
CA ARG A 117 -8.98 0.93 -14.03
C ARG A 117 -8.07 0.21 -15.00
N GLU A 118 -7.06 0.93 -15.51
CA GLU A 118 -6.20 0.50 -16.62
C GLU A 118 -4.90 -0.13 -16.11
N LEU A 119 -5.02 -1.13 -15.22
CA LEU A 119 -3.87 -1.80 -14.59
C LEU A 119 -2.91 -2.42 -15.60
N GLU A 120 -3.43 -3.06 -16.65
CA GLU A 120 -2.66 -3.69 -17.72
C GLU A 120 -1.91 -2.63 -18.56
N ALA A 121 -2.57 -1.54 -18.89
CA ALA A 121 -1.94 -0.44 -19.64
C ALA A 121 -0.84 0.24 -18.82
N LEU A 122 -1.07 0.48 -17.52
CA LEU A 122 -0.05 1.00 -16.62
C LEU A 122 1.12 0.03 -16.49
N SER A 123 0.86 -1.26 -16.33
CA SER A 123 1.88 -2.31 -16.26
C SER A 123 2.79 -2.29 -17.51
N ALA A 124 2.20 -2.20 -18.69
CA ALA A 124 2.94 -2.12 -19.95
C ALA A 124 3.80 -0.83 -20.04
N LYS A 125 3.25 0.33 -19.68
CA LYS A 125 3.98 1.60 -19.62
C LYS A 125 5.16 1.54 -18.66
N LEU A 126 4.97 0.97 -17.46
CA LEU A 126 6.04 0.79 -16.48
C LEU A 126 7.15 -0.09 -17.02
N ARG A 127 6.84 -1.24 -17.61
CA ARG A 127 7.83 -2.15 -18.21
C ARG A 127 8.66 -1.47 -19.28
N ALA A 128 8.05 -0.61 -20.09
CA ALA A 128 8.75 0.16 -21.11
C ALA A 128 9.63 1.28 -20.53
N ALA A 129 9.25 1.87 -19.40
CA ALA A 129 9.98 2.98 -18.78
C ALA A 129 11.12 2.53 -17.84
N LEU A 130 11.12 1.25 -17.42
CA LEU A 130 12.09 0.73 -16.46
C LEU A 130 13.36 0.18 -17.14
N VAL A 131 14.51 0.57 -16.57
CA VAL A 131 15.84 0.01 -16.84
C VAL A 131 16.34 -0.76 -15.64
N GLU A 132 17.41 -1.53 -15.80
CA GLU A 132 17.96 -2.34 -14.69
C GLU A 132 18.11 -1.52 -13.39
N PRO A 133 17.70 -2.10 -12.26
CA PRO A 133 17.24 -3.50 -12.02
C PRO A 133 15.76 -3.79 -12.34
N ARG A 134 14.99 -2.85 -12.86
CA ARG A 134 13.60 -2.99 -13.32
C ARG A 134 12.61 -3.44 -12.23
N LEU A 135 12.69 -2.84 -11.06
CA LEU A 135 11.88 -3.24 -9.91
C LEU A 135 10.55 -2.49 -9.85
N LEU A 136 9.53 -3.19 -9.38
CA LEU A 136 8.26 -2.59 -8.93
C LEU A 136 8.03 -3.01 -7.49
N ILE A 137 7.97 -2.03 -6.59
CA ILE A 137 7.72 -2.18 -5.17
C ILE A 137 6.27 -1.77 -4.90
N VAL A 138 5.49 -2.69 -4.34
CA VAL A 138 4.05 -2.51 -4.12
C VAL A 138 3.74 -2.71 -2.64
N ASP A 139 3.06 -1.74 -2.03
CA ASP A 139 2.43 -1.86 -0.73
C ASP A 139 0.97 -1.42 -0.88
N GLU A 140 0.04 -2.39 -0.98
CA GLU A 140 -1.24 -2.11 -1.60
C GLU A 140 -2.42 -2.86 -0.97
N TYR A 141 -3.61 -2.25 -1.05
CA TYR A 141 -4.87 -2.93 -0.86
C TYR A 141 -5.16 -3.84 -2.06
N THR A 142 -5.06 -5.14 -1.84
CA THR A 142 -5.28 -6.21 -2.82
C THR A 142 -6.51 -7.07 -2.49
N GLY A 143 -7.33 -6.57 -1.59
CA GLY A 143 -8.58 -7.20 -1.15
C GLY A 143 -9.70 -7.11 -2.18
N PRO A 144 -10.93 -7.48 -1.81
CA PRO A 144 -12.07 -7.49 -2.71
C PRO A 144 -12.31 -6.14 -3.39
N ALA A 145 -12.54 -6.16 -4.70
CA ALA A 145 -12.99 -4.98 -5.42
C ALA A 145 -14.38 -4.52 -4.93
N ARG A 146 -14.71 -3.24 -5.15
CA ARG A 146 -15.98 -2.66 -4.70
C ARG A 146 -17.22 -3.42 -5.19
N SER A 147 -17.16 -4.05 -6.36
CA SER A 147 -18.24 -4.86 -6.93
C SER A 147 -18.36 -6.25 -6.30
N GLU A 148 -17.36 -6.71 -5.54
CA GLU A 148 -17.31 -8.03 -4.91
C GLU A 148 -17.89 -8.02 -3.49
N TRP A 149 -18.43 -6.88 -3.05
CA TRP A 149 -19.11 -6.73 -1.78
C TRP A 149 -20.66 -6.74 -1.93
N PRO A 150 -21.42 -7.31 -0.96
CA PRO A 150 -20.94 -7.99 0.25
C PRO A 150 -20.35 -9.37 -0.03
N ASN A 151 -19.53 -9.87 0.89
CA ASN A 151 -18.93 -11.20 0.79
C ASN A 151 -18.73 -11.84 2.19
N ARG A 152 -18.16 -13.04 2.22
CA ARG A 152 -17.93 -13.79 3.47
C ARG A 152 -17.07 -13.07 4.50
N ASP A 153 -16.16 -12.20 4.06
CA ASP A 153 -15.29 -11.45 4.98
C ASP A 153 -16.12 -10.41 5.75
N LEU A 154 -17.09 -9.76 5.08
CA LEU A 154 -18.02 -8.87 5.75
C LEU A 154 -18.96 -9.62 6.73
N GLU A 155 -19.49 -10.77 6.32
CA GLU A 155 -20.34 -11.62 7.18
C GLU A 155 -19.59 -11.99 8.47
N ARG A 156 -18.34 -12.44 8.32
CA ARG A 156 -17.48 -12.77 9.46
C ARG A 156 -17.14 -11.56 10.33
N ALA A 157 -16.83 -10.43 9.72
CA ALA A 157 -16.60 -9.20 10.48
C ALA A 157 -17.83 -8.78 11.28
N ILE A 158 -19.04 -8.98 10.74
CA ILE A 158 -20.31 -8.73 11.46
C ILE A 158 -20.44 -9.68 12.64
N GLU A 159 -20.13 -10.96 12.49
CA GLU A 159 -20.19 -11.92 13.61
C GLU A 159 -19.23 -11.53 14.75
N VAL A 160 -18.01 -11.13 14.42
CA VAL A 160 -17.03 -10.64 15.41
C VAL A 160 -17.51 -9.33 16.03
N TRP A 161 -18.01 -8.40 15.21
CA TRP A 161 -18.55 -7.13 15.65
C TRP A 161 -19.70 -7.28 16.67
N GLU A 162 -20.61 -8.19 16.43
CA GLU A 162 -21.75 -8.44 17.30
C GLU A 162 -21.37 -9.01 18.67
N ARG A 163 -20.25 -9.71 18.75
CA ARG A 163 -19.69 -10.27 20.00
C ARG A 163 -18.91 -9.24 20.83
N LEU A 164 -18.43 -8.16 20.22
CA LEU A 164 -17.74 -7.10 20.95
C LEU A 164 -18.67 -6.43 21.98
N PRO A 165 -18.14 -6.02 23.14
CA PRO A 165 -18.93 -5.25 24.12
C PRO A 165 -19.54 -4.00 23.50
N ARG A 166 -20.79 -3.69 23.82
CA ARG A 166 -21.50 -2.52 23.25
C ARG A 166 -20.74 -1.21 23.42
N ARG A 167 -20.04 -1.02 24.55
CA ARG A 167 -19.22 0.16 24.81
C ARG A 167 -18.06 0.39 23.83
N LEU A 168 -17.63 -0.67 23.14
CA LEU A 168 -16.55 -0.61 22.14
C LEU A 168 -17.07 -0.42 20.71
N ARG A 169 -18.37 -0.37 20.53
CA ARG A 169 -18.99 -0.29 19.20
C ARG A 169 -19.68 1.06 19.02
N ARG A 170 -19.35 1.75 17.94
CA ARG A 170 -20.20 2.84 17.47
C ARG A 170 -21.56 2.28 17.06
N ASP A 171 -22.62 3.09 17.18
CA ASP A 171 -23.97 2.69 16.74
C ASP A 171 -24.08 2.78 15.20
N VAL A 172 -23.39 1.87 14.54
CA VAL A 172 -23.32 1.77 13.07
C VAL A 172 -23.42 0.32 12.61
N ARG A 173 -23.98 0.13 11.43
CA ARG A 173 -23.89 -1.15 10.73
C ARG A 173 -22.56 -1.21 10.00
N LEU A 174 -21.80 -2.30 10.18
CA LEU A 174 -20.59 -2.53 9.41
C LEU A 174 -20.90 -2.54 7.91
N ARG A 175 -20.03 -1.89 7.16
CA ARG A 175 -20.13 -1.77 5.70
C ARG A 175 -18.78 -2.15 5.09
N PRO A 176 -18.75 -2.48 3.79
CA PRO A 176 -17.49 -2.62 3.07
C PRO A 176 -16.58 -1.39 3.29
N PRO A 177 -15.25 -1.59 3.37
CA PRO A 177 -14.29 -0.51 3.59
C PRO A 177 -14.05 0.27 2.27
N VAL A 178 -15.11 0.64 1.60
CA VAL A 178 -15.09 1.34 0.31
C VAL A 178 -15.68 2.73 0.51
N ASP A 179 -14.90 3.78 0.28
CA ASP A 179 -15.45 5.14 0.27
C ASP A 179 -16.39 5.31 -0.94
N ARG A 180 -17.68 5.44 -0.64
CA ARG A 180 -18.70 5.63 -1.68
C ARG A 180 -18.63 7.00 -2.35
N ARG A 181 -17.92 7.96 -1.75
CA ARG A 181 -17.72 9.30 -2.31
C ARG A 181 -16.63 9.31 -3.37
N ASP A 182 -15.69 8.35 -3.28
CA ASP A 182 -14.66 8.16 -4.28
C ASP A 182 -15.09 7.05 -5.26
N PRO A 183 -15.45 7.39 -6.50
CA PRO A 183 -15.84 6.40 -7.49
C PRO A 183 -14.68 5.49 -7.94
N SER A 184 -13.44 5.86 -7.67
CA SER A 184 -12.26 5.08 -8.01
C SER A 184 -11.85 4.09 -6.91
N GLU A 185 -12.35 4.24 -5.67
CA GLU A 185 -11.99 3.41 -4.52
C GLU A 185 -12.24 1.92 -4.78
N ALA A 186 -11.20 1.11 -4.64
CA ALA A 186 -11.19 -0.35 -4.79
C ALA A 186 -11.84 -0.86 -6.08
N ILE A 187 -11.60 -0.17 -7.20
CA ILE A 187 -12.31 -0.43 -8.47
C ILE A 187 -11.95 -1.80 -9.05
N ARG A 188 -10.66 -2.18 -8.99
CA ARG A 188 -10.10 -3.45 -9.47
C ARG A 188 -9.05 -4.03 -8.51
N SER A 189 -9.15 -3.73 -7.22
CA SER A 189 -8.14 -4.11 -6.22
C SER A 189 -7.80 -5.60 -6.23
N SER A 190 -8.78 -6.48 -6.36
CA SER A 190 -8.58 -7.94 -6.46
C SER A 190 -7.83 -8.38 -7.72
N SER A 191 -7.77 -7.55 -8.76
CA SER A 191 -7.06 -7.81 -10.02
C SER A 191 -5.59 -7.39 -9.98
N ILE A 192 -5.14 -6.62 -9.00
CA ILE A 192 -3.78 -6.06 -8.96
C ILE A 192 -2.72 -7.17 -9.03
N LEU A 193 -2.73 -8.11 -8.08
CA LEU A 193 -1.73 -9.19 -8.07
C LEU A 193 -1.83 -10.11 -9.28
N PRO A 194 -3.05 -10.54 -9.73
CA PRO A 194 -3.19 -11.30 -10.97
C PRO A 194 -2.58 -10.61 -12.20
N VAL A 195 -2.85 -9.31 -12.40
CA VAL A 195 -2.28 -8.54 -13.52
C VAL A 195 -0.76 -8.46 -13.43
N LEU A 196 -0.23 -8.13 -12.26
CA LEU A 196 1.22 -8.06 -12.09
C LEU A 196 1.89 -9.42 -12.31
N ARG A 197 1.35 -10.51 -11.78
CA ARG A 197 1.89 -11.87 -11.93
C ARG A 197 1.86 -12.37 -13.37
N ALA A 198 0.97 -11.86 -14.20
CA ALA A 198 0.90 -12.24 -15.62
C ALA A 198 2.10 -11.72 -16.43
N GLU A 199 2.67 -10.59 -16.03
CA GLU A 199 3.67 -9.86 -16.83
C GLU A 199 5.02 -9.66 -16.14
N TRP A 200 5.08 -9.86 -14.80
CA TRP A 200 6.25 -9.59 -13.97
C TRP A 200 6.68 -10.85 -13.24
N THR A 201 7.98 -10.98 -12.98
CA THR A 201 8.50 -11.99 -12.07
C THR A 201 8.28 -11.52 -10.61
N GLU A 202 7.47 -12.25 -9.85
CA GLU A 202 7.31 -12.01 -8.42
C GLU A 202 8.56 -12.48 -7.67
N LEU A 203 9.29 -11.56 -7.07
CA LEU A 203 10.48 -11.86 -6.25
C LEU A 203 10.10 -12.11 -4.79
N LEU A 204 9.08 -11.38 -4.32
CA LEU A 204 8.58 -11.46 -2.96
C LEU A 204 7.11 -11.07 -2.93
N CYS A 205 6.32 -11.78 -2.12
CA CYS A 205 4.95 -11.39 -1.78
C CYS A 205 4.69 -11.68 -0.31
N ARG A 206 4.39 -10.63 0.46
CA ARG A 206 4.19 -10.66 1.91
C ARG A 206 2.80 -10.12 2.25
N PRO A 207 1.78 -10.97 2.30
CA PRO A 207 0.45 -10.56 2.77
C PRO A 207 0.49 -10.26 4.27
N TYR A 208 -0.15 -9.16 4.70
CA TYR A 208 -0.06 -8.73 6.10
C TYR A 208 -1.40 -8.51 6.82
N GLY A 209 -2.52 -8.92 6.22
CA GLY A 209 -3.82 -8.98 6.90
C GLY A 209 -4.82 -7.94 6.42
N GLY A 210 -5.68 -7.48 7.32
CA GLY A 210 -6.67 -6.42 7.10
C GLY A 210 -8.12 -6.90 6.92
N GLN A 211 -8.40 -8.22 6.86
CA GLN A 211 -9.74 -8.72 6.57
C GLN A 211 -10.78 -8.36 7.64
N LEU A 212 -10.39 -8.38 8.91
CA LEU A 212 -11.27 -7.97 10.00
C LEU A 212 -11.01 -6.52 10.39
N LEU A 213 -9.75 -6.13 10.52
CA LEU A 213 -9.38 -4.82 11.01
C LEU A 213 -9.85 -3.68 10.10
N ALA A 214 -9.74 -3.81 8.79
CA ALA A 214 -10.22 -2.77 7.87
C ALA A 214 -11.72 -2.52 7.98
N LEU A 215 -12.50 -3.53 8.38
CA LEU A 215 -13.95 -3.46 8.56
C LEU A 215 -14.33 -2.98 9.97
N ILE A 216 -13.63 -3.46 11.00
CA ILE A 216 -14.01 -3.26 12.40
C ILE A 216 -13.36 -2.00 12.98
N TYR A 217 -12.05 -1.82 12.79
CA TYR A 217 -11.27 -0.76 13.45
C TYR A 217 -11.83 0.66 13.26
N PRO A 218 -12.24 1.10 12.06
CA PRO A 218 -12.80 2.44 11.85
C PRO A 218 -14.11 2.69 12.62
N ASN A 219 -14.76 1.63 13.06
CA ASN A 219 -16.05 1.67 13.73
C ASN A 219 -15.94 1.42 15.25
N LEU A 220 -14.74 1.19 15.78
CA LEU A 220 -14.54 1.04 17.21
C LEU A 220 -14.71 2.39 17.93
N GLU A 221 -15.33 2.33 19.12
CA GLU A 221 -15.38 3.43 20.06
C GLU A 221 -14.34 3.21 21.15
N LEU A 222 -13.19 3.83 20.99
CA LEU A 222 -12.03 3.66 21.87
C LEU A 222 -11.72 4.90 22.72
N SER A 223 -12.54 5.97 22.62
CA SER A 223 -12.28 7.23 23.33
C SER A 223 -12.27 7.07 24.86
N GLY A 224 -13.09 6.15 25.39
CA GLY A 224 -13.14 5.83 26.81
C GLY A 224 -12.12 4.83 27.31
N CYS A 225 -11.27 4.27 26.44
CA CYS A 225 -10.29 3.24 26.79
C CYS A 225 -8.93 3.85 27.09
N GLY A 226 -8.26 3.34 28.11
CA GLY A 226 -6.84 3.63 28.36
C GLY A 226 -5.95 2.90 27.31
N ASP A 227 -4.69 3.35 27.19
CA ASP A 227 -3.76 2.84 26.17
C ASP A 227 -3.55 1.32 26.24
N ARG A 228 -3.46 0.74 27.44
CA ARG A 228 -3.30 -0.70 27.63
C ARG A 228 -4.54 -1.47 27.18
N GLU A 229 -5.73 -0.94 27.48
CA GLU A 229 -7.00 -1.56 27.06
C GLU A 229 -7.15 -1.51 25.55
N ARG A 230 -6.80 -0.38 24.91
CA ARG A 230 -6.80 -0.25 23.44
C ARG A 230 -5.86 -1.27 22.78
N ALA A 231 -4.65 -1.43 23.32
CA ALA A 231 -3.69 -2.40 22.83
C ALA A 231 -4.24 -3.83 22.93
N ALA A 232 -4.79 -4.21 24.09
CA ALA A 232 -5.36 -5.55 24.30
C ALA A 232 -6.53 -5.85 23.35
N ILE A 233 -7.43 -4.88 23.12
CA ILE A 233 -8.53 -5.01 22.15
C ILE A 233 -8.00 -5.28 20.73
N LEU A 234 -6.97 -4.54 20.33
CA LEU A 234 -6.39 -4.69 18.99
C LEU A 234 -5.62 -6.01 18.86
N GLU A 235 -4.91 -6.44 19.89
CA GLU A 235 -4.25 -7.76 19.91
C GLU A 235 -5.26 -8.89 19.74
N GLU A 236 -6.37 -8.86 20.48
CA GLU A 236 -7.46 -9.85 20.36
C GLU A 236 -8.04 -9.86 18.93
N LEU A 237 -8.32 -8.68 18.33
CA LEU A 237 -8.83 -8.59 16.97
C LEU A 237 -7.81 -9.10 15.93
N LEU A 238 -6.52 -8.85 16.13
CA LEU A 238 -5.45 -9.35 15.27
C LEU A 238 -5.31 -10.87 15.37
N GLU A 239 -5.47 -11.46 16.57
CA GLU A 239 -5.48 -12.91 16.76
C GLU A 239 -6.68 -13.57 16.08
N LEU A 240 -7.86 -12.96 16.20
CA LEU A 240 -9.06 -13.40 15.49
C LEU A 240 -8.91 -13.31 13.97
N GLU A 241 -8.30 -12.23 13.48
CA GLU A 241 -7.96 -12.07 12.05
C GLU A 241 -7.01 -13.17 11.60
N GLU A 242 -5.96 -13.49 12.36
CA GLU A 242 -4.98 -14.51 12.01
C GLU A 242 -5.58 -15.90 11.96
N ALA A 243 -6.39 -16.25 12.96
CA ALA A 243 -7.14 -17.51 12.97
C ALA A 243 -8.12 -17.63 11.79
N ALA A 244 -8.53 -16.47 11.25
CA ALA A 244 -9.48 -16.35 10.17
C ALA A 244 -8.88 -16.42 8.77
N LEU A 245 -7.58 -16.19 8.66
CA LEU A 245 -6.93 -15.81 7.39
C LEU A 245 -7.11 -16.83 6.25
N GLY A 246 -7.21 -18.13 6.52
CA GLY A 246 -7.37 -19.12 5.43
C GLY A 246 -6.48 -18.85 4.20
N GLY A 247 -5.38 -18.12 4.37
CA GLY A 247 -4.46 -17.69 3.30
C GLY A 247 -4.83 -16.41 2.56
N ARG A 248 -5.93 -15.73 2.88
CA ARG A 248 -6.31 -14.45 2.23
C ARG A 248 -5.80 -13.25 3.01
N SER A 249 -5.56 -12.15 2.32
CA SER A 249 -5.13 -10.87 2.91
C SER A 249 -5.70 -9.72 2.09
N PHE A 250 -6.06 -8.61 2.75
CA PHE A 250 -6.49 -7.41 2.05
C PHE A 250 -5.32 -6.49 1.71
N TYR A 251 -4.20 -6.62 2.41
CA TYR A 251 -3.03 -5.80 2.17
C TYR A 251 -1.81 -6.67 1.91
N THR A 252 -0.99 -6.24 0.96
CA THR A 252 0.17 -6.99 0.52
C THR A 252 1.34 -6.06 0.25
N PHE A 253 2.50 -6.39 0.81
CA PHE A 253 3.79 -5.85 0.38
C PHE A 253 4.42 -6.82 -0.61
N ALA A 254 4.79 -6.35 -1.80
CA ALA A 254 5.35 -7.20 -2.83
C ALA A 254 6.47 -6.52 -3.61
N LEU A 255 7.39 -7.32 -4.10
CA LEU A 255 8.49 -6.92 -4.97
C LEU A 255 8.42 -7.73 -6.26
N PHE A 256 8.38 -7.03 -7.37
CA PHE A 256 8.36 -7.59 -8.71
C PHE A 256 9.55 -7.10 -9.52
N ARG A 257 9.96 -7.89 -10.51
CA ARG A 257 10.96 -7.51 -11.50
C ARG A 257 10.37 -7.68 -12.90
N SER A 258 10.49 -6.64 -13.72
CA SER A 258 10.14 -6.78 -15.13
C SER A 258 11.15 -7.67 -15.86
N PRO A 259 10.73 -8.66 -16.65
CA PRO A 259 11.63 -9.37 -17.54
C PRO A 259 12.26 -8.37 -18.54
N PRO A 260 13.43 -8.69 -19.11
CA PRO A 260 13.95 -7.92 -20.24
C PRO A 260 12.91 -7.81 -21.34
N LEU A 261 12.77 -6.62 -21.94
CA LEU A 261 11.96 -6.49 -23.15
C LEU A 261 12.69 -7.33 -24.22
N GLU A 262 12.00 -8.30 -24.81
CA GLU A 262 12.50 -8.96 -26.00
C GLU A 262 12.74 -7.89 -27.06
N GLN A 263 13.97 -7.82 -27.57
CA GLN A 263 14.28 -6.92 -28.67
C GLN A 263 13.51 -7.44 -29.89
N ALA A 264 12.49 -6.68 -30.31
CA ALA A 264 11.72 -6.96 -31.51
C ALA A 264 12.54 -6.68 -32.77
#